data_ce8cd7f1dd6e0107ccfa7f0a750dd5cb
#
_entry.id   ce8cd7f1dd6e0107ccfa7f0a750dd5cb
#
_cell.length_a   1.000
_cell.length_b   1.000
_cell.length_c   1.000
_cell.angle_alpha   90.00
_cell.angle_beta   90.00
_cell.angle_gamma   90.00
#
_symmetry.space_group_name_H-M   'P 1'
#
loop_
_entity.id
_entity.type
_entity.pdbx_description
1 polymer ?
#
loop_
_entity_poly.entity_id
_entity_poly.type
_entity_poly.pdbx_seq_one_letter_code
_entity_poly.pdbx_strand_id
1 'polypeptide(L)'
;YDTLLKKLNVDEVEAVLAHELGHFKHRHITKRMLGMFALSLGGLALLGWVSQQPWFYTGLGVAPSLALALGSSSSMLSGAQMGHIPGVALLLFLLVVPVFSFWLAPLMAHFSRRDEFQADAYAAAQAQPAALASALLKLYEDNAATLTPDPLYARFYYSHPPAVERLAQLQRQESRV
;
A
#
# COMPACT_ATOMS: atom_id res chain seq x y z
N TYR A 1 8.44 20.59 4.68
CA TYR A 1 9.40 20.85 3.59
C TYR A 1 10.44 21.89 3.98
N ASP A 2 10.11 22.94 4.73
CA ASP A 2 11.05 24.00 5.11
C ASP A 2 12.18 23.52 6.05
N THR A 3 11.91 22.54 6.90
CA THR A 3 12.92 21.93 7.77
C THR A 3 13.92 21.09 6.98
N LEU A 4 13.48 20.42 5.94
CA LEU A 4 14.30 19.62 5.05
C LEU A 4 15.29 20.50 4.28
N LEU A 5 14.80 21.59 3.68
CA LEU A 5 15.62 22.55 2.91
C LEU A 5 16.71 23.23 3.77
N LYS A 6 16.51 23.34 5.08
CA LYS A 6 17.51 23.92 6.01
C LYS A 6 18.68 22.99 6.31
N LYS A 7 18.53 21.69 6.09
CA LYS A 7 19.51 20.65 6.46
C LYS A 7 20.26 20.08 5.28
N LEU A 8 19.67 20.16 4.09
CA LEU A 8 20.27 19.68 2.85
C LEU A 8 21.03 20.80 2.15
N ASN A 9 22.17 20.45 1.57
CA ASN A 9 22.87 21.33 0.64
C ASN A 9 22.21 21.31 -0.75
N VAL A 10 22.67 22.13 -1.68
CA VAL A 10 22.07 22.30 -3.01
C VAL A 10 22.09 21.00 -3.81
N ASP A 11 23.20 20.27 -3.79
CA ASP A 11 23.37 19.01 -4.53
C ASP A 11 22.45 17.91 -3.95
N GLU A 12 22.28 17.87 -2.64
CA GLU A 12 21.37 16.95 -1.95
C GLU A 12 19.91 17.25 -2.28
N VAL A 13 19.54 18.54 -2.35
CA VAL A 13 18.19 18.96 -2.78
C VAL A 13 17.95 18.58 -4.23
N GLU A 14 18.91 18.79 -5.12
CA GLU A 14 18.82 18.38 -6.53
C GLU A 14 18.63 16.86 -6.64
N ALA A 15 19.40 16.08 -5.89
CA ALA A 15 19.28 14.62 -5.90
C ALA A 15 17.92 14.12 -5.38
N VAL A 16 17.38 14.75 -4.32
CA VAL A 16 16.02 14.44 -3.83
C VAL A 16 14.96 14.83 -4.86
N LEU A 17 15.09 15.99 -5.50
CA LEU A 17 14.17 16.40 -6.57
C LEU A 17 14.24 15.44 -7.76
N ALA A 18 15.43 14.97 -8.13
CA ALA A 18 15.60 13.97 -9.18
C ALA A 18 14.91 12.64 -8.80
N HIS A 19 14.96 12.23 -7.53
CA HIS A 19 14.23 11.06 -7.03
C HIS A 19 12.70 11.24 -7.16
N GLU A 20 12.16 12.38 -6.74
CA GLU A 20 10.72 12.68 -6.91
C GLU A 20 10.31 12.73 -8.39
N LEU A 21 11.16 13.29 -9.25
CA LEU A 21 10.96 13.24 -10.70
C LEU A 21 11.00 11.81 -11.24
N GLY A 22 11.77 10.91 -10.65
CA GLY A 22 11.78 9.48 -10.95
C GLY A 22 10.41 8.85 -10.72
N HIS A 23 9.78 9.15 -9.58
CA HIS A 23 8.40 8.69 -9.31
C HIS A 23 7.41 9.21 -10.35
N PHE A 24 7.51 10.47 -10.71
CA PHE A 24 6.67 11.08 -11.75
C PHE A 24 6.92 10.46 -13.12
N LYS A 25 8.18 10.33 -13.55
CA LYS A 25 8.59 9.73 -14.82
C LYS A 25 8.06 8.31 -15.01
N HIS A 26 8.16 7.50 -13.98
CA HIS A 26 7.70 6.11 -13.99
C HIS A 26 6.20 5.97 -13.70
N ARG A 27 5.48 7.07 -13.46
CA ARG A 27 4.04 7.14 -13.17
C ARG A 27 3.65 6.24 -11.97
N HIS A 28 4.48 6.19 -10.94
CA HIS A 28 4.24 5.33 -9.78
C HIS A 28 2.92 5.65 -9.09
N ILE A 29 2.61 6.94 -8.90
CA ILE A 29 1.35 7.40 -8.29
C ILE A 29 0.15 6.95 -9.14
N THR A 30 0.19 7.15 -10.46
CA THR A 30 -0.91 6.76 -11.36
C THR A 30 -1.14 5.25 -11.33
N LYS A 31 -0.07 4.45 -11.40
CA LYS A 31 -0.15 2.99 -11.32
C LYS A 31 -0.74 2.53 -9.99
N ARG A 32 -0.29 3.13 -8.88
CA ARG A 32 -0.79 2.85 -7.53
C ARG A 32 -2.26 3.20 -7.39
N MET A 33 -2.68 4.39 -7.86
CA MET A 33 -4.09 4.79 -7.84
C MET A 33 -4.96 3.85 -8.66
N LEU A 34 -4.54 3.50 -9.88
CA LEU A 34 -5.29 2.56 -10.72
C LEU A 34 -5.41 1.18 -10.07
N GLY A 35 -4.33 0.68 -9.48
CA GLY A 35 -4.34 -0.57 -8.72
C GLY A 35 -5.29 -0.54 -7.53
N MET A 36 -5.30 0.56 -6.76
CA MET A 36 -6.23 0.74 -5.64
C MET A 36 -7.69 0.81 -6.10
N PHE A 37 -7.99 1.52 -7.20
CA PHE A 37 -9.32 1.54 -7.78
C PHE A 37 -9.77 0.17 -8.27
N ALA A 38 -8.90 -0.56 -8.95
CA ALA A 38 -9.20 -1.92 -9.41
C ALA A 38 -9.44 -2.86 -8.22
N LEU A 39 -8.63 -2.78 -7.16
CA LEU A 39 -8.81 -3.56 -5.94
C LEU A 39 -10.14 -3.21 -5.22
N SER A 40 -10.47 -1.92 -5.13
CA SER A 40 -11.72 -1.46 -4.54
C SER A 40 -12.94 -1.95 -5.34
N LEU A 41 -12.89 -1.83 -6.67
CA LEU A 41 -13.95 -2.33 -7.55
C LEU A 41 -14.10 -3.86 -7.44
N GLY A 42 -12.98 -4.58 -7.41
CA GLY A 42 -12.97 -6.03 -7.18
C GLY A 42 -13.56 -6.41 -5.82
N GLY A 43 -13.23 -5.65 -4.76
CA GLY A 43 -13.80 -5.83 -3.43
C GLY A 43 -15.30 -5.60 -3.38
N LEU A 44 -15.79 -4.55 -4.04
CA LEU A 44 -17.25 -4.28 -4.16
C LEU A 44 -17.97 -5.34 -4.98
N ALA A 45 -17.36 -5.81 -6.07
CA ALA A 45 -17.92 -6.92 -6.86
C ALA A 45 -17.98 -8.21 -6.03
N LEU A 46 -16.93 -8.50 -5.25
CA LEU A 46 -16.91 -9.64 -4.33
C LEU A 46 -18.00 -9.50 -3.26
N LEU A 47 -18.14 -8.32 -2.64
CA LEU A 47 -19.21 -8.06 -1.69
C LEU A 47 -20.58 -8.29 -2.32
N GLY A 48 -20.83 -7.79 -3.53
CA GLY A 48 -22.07 -8.00 -4.26
C GLY A 48 -22.37 -9.49 -4.49
N TRP A 49 -21.34 -10.26 -4.80
CA TRP A 49 -21.46 -11.71 -5.00
C TRP A 49 -21.69 -12.48 -3.69
N VAL A 50 -20.84 -12.26 -2.66
CA VAL A 50 -20.97 -13.00 -1.38
C VAL A 50 -22.25 -12.62 -0.63
N SER A 51 -22.75 -11.39 -0.78
CA SER A 51 -23.98 -10.95 -0.15
C SER A 51 -25.23 -11.74 -0.58
N GLN A 52 -25.16 -12.42 -1.72
CA GLN A 52 -26.22 -13.28 -2.23
C GLN A 52 -26.07 -14.74 -1.80
N GLN A 53 -24.99 -15.09 -1.09
CA GLN A 53 -24.68 -16.47 -0.73
C GLN A 53 -25.11 -16.77 0.70
N PRO A 54 -26.03 -17.73 0.94
CA PRO A 54 -26.46 -18.11 2.29
C PRO A 54 -25.30 -18.55 3.20
N TRP A 55 -24.30 -19.27 2.66
CA TRP A 55 -23.15 -19.75 3.40
C TRP A 55 -22.30 -18.59 3.97
N PHE A 56 -22.32 -17.42 3.33
CA PHE A 56 -21.58 -16.25 3.83
C PHE A 56 -22.10 -15.79 5.20
N TYR A 57 -23.41 -15.78 5.36
CA TYR A 57 -24.05 -15.40 6.63
C TYR A 57 -23.91 -16.50 7.67
N THR A 58 -24.27 -17.72 7.33
CA THR A 58 -24.24 -18.85 8.26
C THR A 58 -22.81 -19.21 8.68
N GLY A 59 -21.85 -19.15 7.77
CA GLY A 59 -20.43 -19.37 8.06
C GLY A 59 -19.83 -18.33 9.01
N LEU A 60 -20.39 -17.12 9.05
CA LEU A 60 -20.00 -16.05 9.95
C LEU A 60 -20.91 -15.93 11.19
N GLY A 61 -21.70 -16.98 11.47
CA GLY A 61 -22.50 -17.10 12.69
C GLY A 61 -23.83 -16.36 12.68
N VAL A 62 -24.28 -15.84 11.52
CA VAL A 62 -25.60 -15.20 11.42
C VAL A 62 -26.65 -16.28 11.14
N ALA A 63 -27.50 -16.52 12.15
CA ALA A 63 -28.59 -17.49 12.02
C ALA A 63 -29.62 -17.04 10.97
N PRO A 64 -30.17 -17.97 10.16
CA PRO A 64 -31.20 -17.66 9.17
C PRO A 64 -32.43 -16.95 9.74
N SER A 65 -32.81 -17.27 10.98
CA SER A 65 -33.91 -16.62 11.70
C SER A 65 -33.63 -15.14 12.01
N LEU A 66 -32.40 -14.80 12.34
CA LEU A 66 -31.99 -13.40 12.57
C LEU A 66 -32.00 -12.62 11.24
N ALA A 67 -31.51 -13.26 10.18
CA ALA A 67 -31.55 -12.68 8.84
C ALA A 67 -32.99 -12.37 8.38
N LEU A 68 -33.93 -13.26 8.67
CA LEU A 68 -35.35 -13.02 8.41
C LEU A 68 -35.90 -11.86 9.27
N ALA A 69 -35.59 -11.83 10.54
CA ALA A 69 -36.05 -10.78 11.46
C ALA A 69 -35.56 -9.37 11.08
N LEU A 70 -34.32 -9.27 10.64
CA LEU A 70 -33.71 -8.01 10.20
C LEU A 70 -34.17 -7.58 8.79
N GLY A 71 -34.51 -8.55 7.92
CA GLY A 71 -34.97 -8.30 6.55
C GLY A 71 -36.46 -7.99 6.43
N SER A 72 -37.28 -8.38 7.42
CA SER A 72 -38.73 -8.25 7.36
C SER A 72 -39.27 -6.82 7.43
N SER A 73 -38.44 -5.85 7.72
CA SER A 73 -38.83 -4.42 7.72
C SER A 73 -38.97 -3.82 6.30
N SER A 74 -38.60 -4.52 5.25
CA SER A 74 -38.50 -3.94 3.90
C SER A 74 -39.21 -4.72 2.78
N SER A 75 -39.81 -5.88 3.04
CA SER A 75 -40.31 -6.71 1.94
C SER A 75 -41.75 -7.12 2.05
N MET A 76 -42.65 -6.20 1.71
CA MET A 76 -43.96 -6.58 1.14
C MET A 76 -43.89 -6.95 -0.35
N LEU A 77 -42.72 -7.16 -0.92
CA LEU A 77 -42.53 -7.45 -2.34
C LEU A 77 -41.66 -8.69 -2.53
N SER A 78 -42.34 -9.74 -2.96
CA SER A 78 -41.79 -10.91 -3.64
C SER A 78 -41.12 -12.01 -2.81
N GLY A 79 -41.72 -13.15 -2.76
CA GLY A 79 -41.32 -14.40 -2.08
C GLY A 79 -40.08 -15.12 -2.63
N ALA A 80 -39.14 -14.43 -3.25
CA ALA A 80 -37.93 -15.00 -3.86
C ALA A 80 -36.62 -14.49 -3.30
N GLN A 81 -36.62 -13.56 -2.34
CA GLN A 81 -35.37 -13.00 -1.78
C GLN A 81 -35.20 -13.27 -0.28
N MET A 82 -35.23 -14.55 0.04
CA MET A 82 -34.92 -15.02 1.38
C MET A 82 -33.37 -14.87 1.58
N GLY A 83 -32.94 -13.83 2.27
CA GLY A 83 -31.59 -13.78 2.83
C GLY A 83 -30.67 -12.61 2.44
N HIS A 84 -31.07 -11.69 1.59
CA HIS A 84 -30.19 -10.56 1.24
C HIS A 84 -30.43 -9.37 2.17
N ILE A 85 -29.52 -9.16 3.13
CA ILE A 85 -29.53 -8.01 4.04
C ILE A 85 -28.28 -7.19 3.77
N PRO A 86 -28.35 -6.14 2.93
CA PRO A 86 -27.17 -5.40 2.47
C PRO A 86 -26.33 -4.83 3.63
N GLY A 87 -26.97 -4.33 4.69
CA GLY A 87 -26.27 -3.76 5.84
C GLY A 87 -25.49 -4.81 6.63
N VAL A 88 -26.07 -6.00 6.83
CA VAL A 88 -25.37 -7.10 7.52
C VAL A 88 -24.26 -7.66 6.64
N ALA A 89 -24.48 -7.81 5.34
CA ALA A 89 -23.45 -8.24 4.40
C ALA A 89 -22.24 -7.30 4.42
N LEU A 90 -22.49 -5.99 4.38
CA LEU A 90 -21.44 -4.99 4.45
C LEU A 90 -20.66 -5.08 5.78
N LEU A 91 -21.37 -5.19 6.91
CA LEU A 91 -20.73 -5.31 8.23
C LEU A 91 -19.85 -6.55 8.30
N LEU A 92 -20.39 -7.71 7.92
CA LEU A 92 -19.64 -8.97 7.92
C LEU A 92 -18.43 -8.91 6.99
N PHE A 93 -18.59 -8.33 5.82
CA PHE A 93 -17.50 -8.15 4.86
C PHE A 93 -16.39 -7.28 5.45
N LEU A 94 -16.73 -6.14 6.07
CA LEU A 94 -15.75 -5.27 6.72
C LEU A 94 -15.02 -5.93 7.89
N LEU A 95 -15.66 -6.86 8.60
CA LEU A 95 -15.02 -7.63 9.67
C LEU A 95 -14.05 -8.70 9.12
N VAL A 96 -14.34 -9.25 7.95
CA VAL A 96 -13.57 -10.34 7.33
C VAL A 96 -12.41 -9.82 6.47
N VAL A 97 -12.59 -8.69 5.79
CA VAL A 97 -11.58 -8.10 4.89
C VAL A 97 -10.19 -7.95 5.53
N PRO A 98 -10.04 -7.47 6.80
CA PRO A 98 -8.72 -7.34 7.43
C PRO A 98 -7.93 -8.64 7.51
N VAL A 99 -8.61 -9.79 7.70
CA VAL A 99 -7.97 -11.11 7.78
C VAL A 99 -7.31 -11.48 6.44
N PHE A 100 -7.97 -11.17 5.33
CA PHE A 100 -7.44 -11.47 3.99
C PHE A 100 -6.49 -10.39 3.50
N SER A 101 -6.73 -9.11 3.82
CA SER A 101 -5.87 -8.00 3.42
C SER A 101 -4.50 -8.04 4.08
N PHE A 102 -4.37 -8.74 5.22
CA PHE A 102 -3.08 -9.00 5.86
C PHE A 102 -2.07 -9.63 4.88
N TRP A 103 -2.51 -10.58 4.06
CA TRP A 103 -1.65 -11.25 3.07
C TRP A 103 -1.33 -10.37 1.86
N LEU A 104 -2.11 -9.32 1.62
CA LEU A 104 -1.83 -8.34 0.55
C LEU A 104 -0.74 -7.33 0.97
N ALA A 105 -0.55 -7.11 2.27
CA ALA A 105 0.40 -6.13 2.78
C ALA A 105 1.85 -6.35 2.26
N PRO A 106 2.45 -7.55 2.35
CA PRO A 106 3.80 -7.79 1.85
C PRO A 106 3.90 -7.66 0.32
N LEU A 107 2.82 -7.98 -0.42
CA LEU A 107 2.78 -7.80 -1.86
C LEU A 107 2.80 -6.31 -2.23
N MET A 108 1.98 -5.50 -1.57
CA MET A 108 1.96 -4.05 -1.77
C MET A 108 3.29 -3.40 -1.36
N ALA A 109 3.85 -3.84 -0.23
CA ALA A 109 5.16 -3.40 0.23
C ALA A 109 6.27 -3.75 -0.78
N HIS A 110 6.22 -4.93 -1.39
CA HIS A 110 7.16 -5.32 -2.43
C HIS A 110 7.13 -4.38 -3.65
N PHE A 111 5.94 -4.08 -4.18
CA PHE A 111 5.79 -3.14 -5.29
C PHE A 111 6.26 -1.74 -4.91
N SER A 112 5.92 -1.27 -3.72
CA SER A 112 6.36 0.04 -3.23
C SER A 112 7.88 0.15 -3.17
N ARG A 113 8.57 -0.87 -2.61
CA ARG A 113 10.05 -0.90 -2.57
C ARG A 113 10.68 -0.94 -3.96
N ARG A 114 10.07 -1.65 -4.91
CA ARG A 114 10.54 -1.67 -6.29
C ARG A 114 10.45 -0.27 -6.93
N ASP A 115 9.37 0.45 -6.67
CA ASP A 115 9.18 1.82 -7.15
C ASP A 115 10.24 2.76 -6.59
N GLU A 116 10.62 2.62 -5.29
CA GLU A 116 11.71 3.37 -4.67
C GLU A 116 13.05 3.13 -5.37
N PHE A 117 13.39 1.85 -5.63
CA PHE A 117 14.62 1.52 -6.34
C PHE A 117 14.66 2.05 -7.79
N GLN A 118 13.50 2.14 -8.46
CA GLN A 118 13.42 2.74 -9.79
C GLN A 118 13.62 4.26 -9.72
N ALA A 119 13.06 4.92 -8.71
CA ALA A 119 13.26 6.35 -8.49
C ALA A 119 14.71 6.67 -8.11
N ASP A 120 15.34 5.85 -7.25
CA ASP A 120 16.77 5.98 -6.92
C ASP A 120 17.66 5.82 -8.14
N ALA A 121 17.38 4.84 -8.99
CA ALA A 121 18.13 4.62 -10.23
C ALA A 121 17.99 5.80 -11.20
N TYR A 122 16.80 6.39 -11.28
CA TYR A 122 16.58 7.58 -12.09
C TYR A 122 17.34 8.79 -11.52
N ALA A 123 17.28 9.00 -10.20
CA ALA A 123 18.02 10.07 -9.54
C ALA A 123 19.53 9.95 -9.74
N ALA A 124 20.07 8.74 -9.59
CA ALA A 124 21.50 8.49 -9.80
C ALA A 124 21.98 8.71 -11.24
N ALA A 125 21.06 8.66 -12.21
CA ALA A 125 21.36 8.97 -13.61
C ALA A 125 21.25 10.47 -13.94
N GLN A 126 20.61 11.28 -13.09
CA GLN A 126 20.38 12.71 -13.31
C GLN A 126 21.20 13.59 -12.38
N ALA A 127 21.56 13.09 -11.19
CA ALA A 127 22.31 13.77 -10.16
C ALA A 127 23.42 12.87 -9.61
N GLN A 128 24.25 13.40 -8.70
CA GLN A 128 25.33 12.62 -8.09
C GLN A 128 24.74 11.56 -7.12
N PRO A 129 25.04 10.27 -7.29
CA PRO A 129 24.55 9.22 -6.39
C PRO A 129 24.96 9.44 -4.92
N ALA A 130 26.17 9.97 -4.69
CA ALA A 130 26.66 10.31 -3.37
C ALA A 130 25.83 11.40 -2.68
N ALA A 131 25.32 12.38 -3.43
CA ALA A 131 24.46 13.43 -2.88
C ALA A 131 23.12 12.86 -2.40
N LEU A 132 22.51 11.94 -3.18
CA LEU A 132 21.30 11.24 -2.75
C LEU A 132 21.55 10.36 -1.53
N ALA A 133 22.68 9.66 -1.48
CA ALA A 133 23.05 8.84 -0.33
C ALA A 133 23.21 9.68 0.94
N SER A 134 23.88 10.84 0.84
CA SER A 134 24.04 11.80 1.94
C SER A 134 22.68 12.35 2.41
N ALA A 135 21.81 12.77 1.47
CA ALA A 135 20.48 13.25 1.78
C ALA A 135 19.65 12.20 2.52
N LEU A 136 19.68 10.95 2.06
CA LEU A 136 18.99 9.84 2.72
C LEU A 136 19.47 9.63 4.16
N LEU A 137 20.79 9.63 4.40
CA LEU A 137 21.33 9.47 5.75
C LEU A 137 20.83 10.56 6.69
N LYS A 138 20.84 11.82 6.26
CA LYS A 138 20.31 12.94 7.05
C LYS A 138 18.83 12.79 7.37
N LEU A 139 18.03 12.30 6.39
CA LEU A 139 16.61 12.05 6.58
C LEU A 139 16.35 10.91 7.57
N TYR A 140 17.13 9.85 7.52
CA TYR A 140 17.02 8.74 8.47
C TYR A 140 17.41 9.16 9.89
N GLU A 141 18.46 9.98 10.02
CA GLU A 141 18.88 10.54 11.31
C GLU A 141 17.79 11.42 11.91
N ASP A 142 17.20 12.32 11.11
CA ASP A 142 16.11 13.21 11.55
C ASP A 142 14.87 12.47 12.04
N ASN A 143 14.52 11.38 11.36
CA ASN A 143 13.36 10.59 11.71
C ASN A 143 13.65 9.55 12.81
N ALA A 144 14.85 9.55 13.38
CA ALA A 144 15.32 8.52 14.33
C ALA A 144 15.02 7.09 13.85
N ALA A 145 15.06 6.90 12.52
CA ALA A 145 14.72 5.63 11.91
C ALA A 145 15.89 4.65 12.00
N THR A 146 15.59 3.39 12.29
CA THR A 146 16.62 2.35 12.34
C THR A 146 17.20 2.07 10.95
N LEU A 147 18.52 2.03 10.85
CA LEU A 147 19.22 1.76 9.58
C LEU A 147 19.19 0.27 9.21
N THR A 148 19.14 -0.60 10.24
CA THR A 148 19.24 -2.05 10.12
C THR A 148 18.05 -2.73 10.80
N PRO A 149 16.83 -2.64 10.22
CA PRO A 149 15.67 -3.35 10.74
C PRO A 149 15.82 -4.87 10.51
N ASP A 150 15.04 -5.66 11.24
CA ASP A 150 14.93 -7.09 10.97
C ASP A 150 14.51 -7.34 9.51
N PRO A 151 15.23 -8.20 8.76
CA PRO A 151 14.96 -8.38 7.32
C PRO A 151 13.58 -8.95 7.02
N LEU A 152 13.04 -9.85 7.85
CA LEU A 152 11.71 -10.43 7.64
C LEU A 152 10.64 -9.39 7.92
N TYR A 153 10.80 -8.65 9.01
CA TYR A 153 9.89 -7.55 9.36
C TYR A 153 9.86 -6.48 8.26
N ALA A 154 11.02 -6.06 7.78
CA ALA A 154 11.13 -5.08 6.71
C ALA A 154 10.49 -5.57 5.40
N ARG A 155 10.69 -6.85 5.03
CA ARG A 155 10.05 -7.43 3.84
C ARG A 155 8.54 -7.46 3.94
N PHE A 156 8.00 -7.66 5.12
CA PHE A 156 6.57 -7.77 5.32
C PHE A 156 5.87 -6.41 5.45
N TYR A 157 6.45 -5.49 6.22
CA TYR A 157 5.77 -4.28 6.65
C TYR A 157 6.28 -2.99 6.00
N TYR A 158 7.54 -2.94 5.56
CA TYR A 158 8.11 -1.68 5.08
C TYR A 158 7.73 -1.40 3.63
N SER A 159 7.08 -0.26 3.42
CA SER A 159 6.79 0.28 2.08
C SER A 159 8.03 0.89 1.41
N HIS A 160 9.04 1.27 2.17
CA HIS A 160 10.33 1.76 1.69
C HIS A 160 11.42 0.73 2.00
N PRO A 161 12.42 0.57 1.11
CA PRO A 161 13.56 -0.28 1.41
C PRO A 161 14.35 0.26 2.61
N PRO A 162 14.96 -0.61 3.43
CA PRO A 162 15.90 -0.17 4.47
C PRO A 162 17.01 0.72 3.90
N ALA A 163 17.47 1.67 4.71
CA ALA A 163 18.56 2.60 4.31
C ALA A 163 19.77 1.87 3.75
N VAL A 164 20.20 0.80 4.42
CA VAL A 164 21.37 0.00 4.02
C VAL A 164 21.23 -0.57 2.60
N GLU A 165 20.04 -1.03 2.23
CA GLU A 165 19.79 -1.58 0.89
C GLU A 165 19.87 -0.48 -0.19
N ARG A 166 19.28 0.69 0.08
CA ARG A 166 19.31 1.85 -0.83
C ARG A 166 20.73 2.39 -1.01
N LEU A 167 21.44 2.57 0.10
CA LEU A 167 22.83 3.03 0.08
C LEU A 167 23.74 2.08 -0.68
N ALA A 168 23.63 0.76 -0.44
CA ALA A 168 24.41 -0.23 -1.16
C ALA A 168 24.12 -0.25 -2.66
N GLN A 169 22.90 0.08 -3.08
CA GLN A 169 22.54 0.19 -4.48
C GLN A 169 23.12 1.45 -5.12
N LEU A 170 23.05 2.61 -4.45
CA LEU A 170 23.61 3.87 -4.93
C LEU A 170 25.13 3.77 -5.10
N GLN A 171 25.84 3.16 -4.14
CA GLN A 171 27.28 2.92 -4.24
C GLN A 171 27.65 2.05 -5.45
N ARG A 172 26.84 1.03 -5.75
CA ARG A 172 27.06 0.20 -6.96
C ARG A 172 26.81 0.95 -8.26
N GLN A 173 25.95 1.95 -8.24
CA GLN A 173 25.70 2.80 -9.40
C GLN A 173 26.84 3.80 -9.61
N GLU A 174 27.34 4.40 -8.53
CA GLU A 174 28.51 5.29 -8.56
C GLU A 174 29.77 4.61 -9.13
N SER A 175 29.99 3.33 -8.77
CA SER A 175 31.15 2.57 -9.26
C SER A 175 31.06 2.15 -10.75
N ARG A 176 29.94 2.41 -11.43
CA ARG A 176 29.72 2.09 -12.85
C ARG A 176 29.82 3.29 -13.79
N VAL A 177 29.91 4.47 -13.22
CA VAL A 177 30.10 5.76 -13.93
C VAL A 177 31.56 6.09 -13.96
#